data_e3ca4e2e0f25359657a849ab76cb9124
#
_entry.id   e3ca4e2e0f25359657a849ab76cb9124
#
_cell.length_a   1.000
_cell.length_b   1.000
_cell.length_c   1.000
_cell.angle_alpha   90.00
_cell.angle_beta   90.00
_cell.angle_gamma   90.00
#
_symmetry.space_group_name_H-M   'P 1'
#
loop_
_entity.id
_entity.type
_entity.pdbx_description
1 polymer ?
#
loop_
_entity_poly.entity_id
_entity_poly.type
_entity_poly.pdbx_seq_one_letter_code
_entity_poly.pdbx_strand_id
1 'polypeptide(L)'
;MKPIRRKEWADLILMLAIFIGAFMRFNPTLLAGFAINDGGMFAVMVDDLNASNYFLPKFTAYNHLNIPFAYPPLGFYLGRIAADLFGISAVQAVRWVPAFFASLSIPAFYLLALRLLKDNYYAAISTLFFALMPRALSWFVMGGGLTRSPGQFFMLLTLATLIRLYEENRRTDIFWAGLFGGLAVMSHPEAAVHTFVSAIFLWFMLSRSRTAFINSLAVGMIVLLISAPWWVAVIHYHGVEPFLKGLATGQKVLAVFHLLFFVFTEEPYATVIAILGLIGIAYCLARRDYLLPLWMVIPFFVEGRSAAGPAAIPLAMLAAIGLVDVVFAALSTLRGRGGAAKIEALVEKARVATEKAGRSDVQQSDQLSSIERNVFIYLLLYLIFSTYQFGFQLSNATLYPPDQEAMNWVRENTPAEARFLVLTGTTSVSCDSVLEWFPALTGRQSLYTVQGTEWIEGANFNSYVKSTYPVQECLSSADNSCLDMAVSRSQYDYVYVSKILHSNNCMPLDIQRTFPYFLESMRADSGFDAVYESDDVIIFGKQ
;
A
#
# COMPACT_ATOMS: atom_id res chain seq x y z
N MET A 1 -17.28 29.50 27.67
CA MET A 1 -17.15 29.09 26.24
C MET A 1 -18.47 28.52 25.79
N LYS A 2 -18.99 28.93 24.61
CA LYS A 2 -20.18 28.28 24.05
C LYS A 2 -19.83 26.82 23.75
N PRO A 3 -20.69 25.84 24.04
CA PRO A 3 -20.45 24.47 23.74
C PRO A 3 -20.38 24.28 22.22
N ILE A 4 -19.36 23.51 21.74
CA ILE A 4 -19.13 23.25 20.32
C ILE A 4 -20.21 22.29 19.82
N ARG A 5 -20.88 22.63 18.72
CA ARG A 5 -21.91 21.80 18.09
C ARG A 5 -21.28 20.63 17.36
N ARG A 6 -22.04 19.56 17.16
CA ARG A 6 -21.59 18.32 16.46
C ARG A 6 -21.08 18.61 15.05
N LYS A 7 -21.67 19.57 14.33
CA LYS A 7 -21.20 20.01 13.01
C LYS A 7 -19.81 20.64 13.09
N GLU A 8 -19.57 21.52 14.07
CA GLU A 8 -18.26 22.16 14.27
C GLU A 8 -17.18 21.16 14.67
N TRP A 9 -17.56 20.11 15.41
CA TRP A 9 -16.70 18.96 15.68
C TRP A 9 -16.35 18.18 14.40
N ALA A 10 -17.32 17.95 13.52
CA ALA A 10 -17.07 17.26 12.25
C ALA A 10 -16.04 18.02 11.39
N ASP A 11 -16.20 19.34 11.27
CA ASP A 11 -15.27 20.18 10.51
C ASP A 11 -13.86 20.17 11.13
N LEU A 12 -13.74 20.26 12.46
CA LEU A 12 -12.47 20.20 13.17
C LEU A 12 -11.79 18.83 12.98
N ILE A 13 -12.53 17.73 13.16
CA ILE A 13 -12.02 16.37 13.01
C ILE A 13 -11.53 16.13 11.56
N LEU A 14 -12.29 16.62 10.58
CA LEU A 14 -11.89 16.52 9.16
C LEU A 14 -10.60 17.29 8.89
N MET A 15 -10.47 18.52 9.39
CA MET A 15 -9.22 19.29 9.27
C MET A 15 -8.05 18.54 9.92
N LEU A 16 -8.24 18.02 11.14
CA LEU A 16 -7.21 17.23 11.83
C LEU A 16 -6.85 15.96 11.03
N ALA A 17 -7.84 15.26 10.48
CA ALA A 17 -7.59 14.08 9.64
C ALA A 17 -6.74 14.42 8.41
N ILE A 18 -7.02 15.53 7.73
CA ILE A 18 -6.28 15.95 6.54
C ILE A 18 -4.85 16.37 6.92
N PHE A 19 -4.67 17.29 7.88
CA PHE A 19 -3.35 17.83 8.19
C PHE A 19 -2.45 16.83 8.91
N ILE A 20 -2.95 16.15 9.95
CA ILE A 20 -2.18 15.14 10.69
C ILE A 20 -1.96 13.92 9.80
N GLY A 21 -2.99 13.50 9.07
CA GLY A 21 -2.87 12.36 8.16
C GLY A 21 -1.89 12.62 7.00
N ALA A 22 -1.84 13.83 6.45
CA ALA A 22 -0.81 14.22 5.47
C ALA A 22 0.58 14.21 6.12
N PHE A 23 0.72 14.79 7.30
CA PHE A 23 1.98 14.75 8.04
C PHE A 23 2.46 13.31 8.25
N MET A 24 1.59 12.39 8.68
CA MET A 24 1.92 10.98 8.89
C MET A 24 2.36 10.25 7.62
N ARG A 25 1.96 10.72 6.43
CA ARG A 25 2.37 10.16 5.14
C ARG A 25 3.69 10.71 4.64
N PHE A 26 3.97 11.98 4.91
CA PHE A 26 5.25 12.59 4.54
C PHE A 26 6.37 12.28 5.54
N ASN A 27 6.04 12.10 6.83
CA ASN A 27 7.01 11.93 7.90
C ASN A 27 7.99 10.75 7.68
N PRO A 28 7.54 9.50 7.37
CA PRO A 28 8.47 8.40 7.12
C PRO A 28 9.38 8.67 5.92
N THR A 29 8.85 9.28 4.86
CA THR A 29 9.63 9.67 3.67
C THR A 29 10.68 10.75 3.99
N LEU A 30 10.35 11.70 4.87
CA LEU A 30 11.30 12.70 5.34
C LEU A 30 12.43 12.08 6.17
N LEU A 31 12.09 11.20 7.10
CA LEU A 31 13.04 10.55 8.00
C LEU A 31 13.97 9.58 7.27
N ALA A 32 13.46 8.83 6.30
CA ALA A 32 14.23 7.85 5.55
C ALA A 32 15.40 8.44 4.74
N GLY A 33 15.34 9.71 4.36
CA GLY A 33 16.37 10.34 3.51
C GLY A 33 16.39 9.85 2.06
N PHE A 34 15.85 8.67 1.78
CA PHE A 34 15.76 8.00 0.49
C PHE A 34 14.36 7.43 0.26
N ALA A 35 14.11 6.76 -0.88
CA ALA A 35 12.86 6.04 -1.08
C ALA A 35 12.74 4.86 -0.08
N ILE A 36 11.52 4.65 0.43
CA ILE A 36 11.28 3.60 1.43
C ILE A 36 11.07 2.27 0.69
N ASN A 37 11.76 1.23 1.11
CA ASN A 37 11.71 -0.14 0.65
C ASN A 37 11.94 -0.31 -0.86
N ASP A 38 10.88 -0.53 -1.62
CA ASP A 38 10.87 -0.81 -3.06
C ASP A 38 10.93 0.48 -3.92
N GLY A 39 10.94 0.32 -5.25
CA GLY A 39 10.84 1.42 -6.20
C GLY A 39 12.05 1.59 -7.13
N GLY A 40 13.09 0.77 -6.99
CA GLY A 40 14.26 0.82 -7.87
C GLY A 40 13.89 0.59 -9.34
N MET A 41 13.14 -0.46 -9.64
CA MET A 41 12.62 -0.70 -10.98
C MET A 41 11.74 0.47 -11.46
N PHE A 42 10.91 1.04 -10.59
CA PHE A 42 10.03 2.14 -10.95
C PHE A 42 10.77 3.43 -11.27
N ALA A 43 11.88 3.70 -10.57
CA ALA A 43 12.76 4.82 -10.90
C ALA A 43 13.36 4.67 -12.31
N VAL A 44 13.80 3.46 -12.67
CA VAL A 44 14.28 3.18 -14.03
C VAL A 44 13.16 3.34 -15.05
N MET A 45 11.93 2.84 -14.78
CA MET A 45 10.79 3.00 -15.69
C MET A 45 10.37 4.47 -15.87
N VAL A 46 10.56 5.32 -14.87
CA VAL A 46 10.38 6.79 -15.01
C VAL A 46 11.43 7.38 -15.95
N ASP A 47 12.69 6.94 -15.87
CA ASP A 47 13.75 7.39 -16.76
C ASP A 47 13.63 6.79 -18.17
N ASP A 48 13.12 5.57 -18.32
CA ASP A 48 12.80 4.96 -19.62
C ASP A 48 11.78 5.78 -20.41
N LEU A 49 10.77 6.38 -19.73
CA LEU A 49 9.82 7.30 -20.36
C LEU A 49 10.50 8.57 -20.87
N ASN A 50 11.50 9.08 -20.15
CA ASN A 50 12.31 10.21 -20.62
C ASN A 50 13.12 9.82 -21.86
N ALA A 51 13.82 8.69 -21.81
CA ALA A 51 14.64 8.20 -22.91
C ALA A 51 13.82 7.92 -24.19
N SER A 52 12.54 7.58 -24.03
CA SER A 52 11.60 7.32 -25.14
C SER A 52 10.72 8.53 -25.51
N ASN A 53 11.05 9.75 -25.07
CA ASN A 53 10.26 10.96 -25.32
C ASN A 53 8.77 10.80 -24.98
N TYR A 54 8.50 10.24 -23.80
CA TYR A 54 7.15 9.94 -23.29
C TYR A 54 6.34 8.88 -24.06
N PHE A 55 6.91 8.25 -25.08
CA PHE A 55 6.27 7.06 -25.67
C PHE A 55 6.47 5.85 -24.75
N LEU A 56 5.50 4.95 -24.75
CA LEU A 56 5.57 3.74 -23.93
C LEU A 56 6.70 2.82 -24.45
N PRO A 57 7.74 2.54 -23.68
CA PRO A 57 8.84 1.66 -24.11
C PRO A 57 8.36 0.21 -24.30
N LYS A 58 9.07 -0.54 -25.14
CA LYS A 58 8.80 -1.97 -25.26
C LYS A 58 9.28 -2.75 -24.04
N PHE A 59 10.48 -2.46 -23.56
CA PHE A 59 11.11 -3.05 -22.39
C PHE A 59 11.62 -1.96 -21.47
N THR A 60 11.74 -2.27 -20.17
CA THR A 60 12.49 -1.42 -19.24
C THR A 60 13.97 -1.79 -19.30
N ALA A 61 14.84 -0.80 -19.10
CA ALA A 61 16.28 -0.97 -18.98
C ALA A 61 16.70 -1.65 -17.65
N TYR A 62 15.77 -1.80 -16.71
CA TYR A 62 16.05 -2.35 -15.38
C TYR A 62 16.66 -3.75 -15.46
N ASN A 63 17.80 -3.92 -14.80
CA ASN A 63 18.53 -5.18 -14.63
C ASN A 63 18.92 -5.93 -15.93
N HIS A 64 18.81 -5.29 -17.09
CA HIS A 64 19.16 -5.86 -18.40
C HIS A 64 18.46 -7.18 -18.78
N LEU A 65 17.29 -7.46 -18.18
CA LEU A 65 16.55 -8.72 -18.37
C LEU A 65 15.49 -8.66 -19.47
N ASN A 66 15.39 -7.57 -20.24
CA ASN A 66 14.32 -7.35 -21.21
C ASN A 66 12.92 -7.55 -20.59
N ILE A 67 12.70 -7.00 -19.40
CA ILE A 67 11.41 -7.04 -18.72
C ILE A 67 10.40 -6.23 -19.54
N PRO A 68 9.25 -6.79 -19.95
CA PRO A 68 8.22 -6.06 -20.68
C PRO A 68 7.74 -4.82 -19.91
N PHE A 69 7.63 -3.68 -20.59
CA PHE A 69 7.04 -2.47 -19.99
C PHE A 69 5.51 -2.61 -19.96
N ALA A 70 5.02 -3.61 -19.21
CA ALA A 70 3.62 -4.01 -19.17
C ALA A 70 2.86 -3.50 -17.94
N TYR A 71 3.55 -2.91 -16.98
CA TYR A 71 2.91 -2.33 -15.80
C TYR A 71 2.03 -1.13 -16.17
N PRO A 72 0.88 -0.88 -15.47
CA PRO A 72 0.06 0.30 -15.72
C PRO A 72 0.87 1.59 -15.58
N PRO A 73 0.91 2.46 -16.61
CA PRO A 73 1.98 3.45 -16.74
C PRO A 73 1.72 4.79 -16.05
N LEU A 74 0.51 5.04 -15.52
CA LEU A 74 0.14 6.37 -15.01
C LEU A 74 1.08 6.86 -13.90
N GLY A 75 1.47 5.96 -12.98
CA GLY A 75 2.39 6.31 -11.90
C GLY A 75 3.75 6.78 -12.44
N PHE A 76 4.27 6.13 -13.49
CA PHE A 76 5.55 6.50 -14.12
C PHE A 76 5.45 7.84 -14.85
N TYR A 77 4.34 8.10 -15.56
CA TYR A 77 4.07 9.41 -16.16
C TYR A 77 3.98 10.51 -15.12
N LEU A 78 3.28 10.27 -14.01
CA LEU A 78 3.21 11.23 -12.89
C LEU A 78 4.60 11.49 -12.28
N GLY A 79 5.40 10.43 -12.09
CA GLY A 79 6.78 10.52 -11.64
C GLY A 79 7.65 11.32 -12.62
N ARG A 80 7.55 11.06 -13.93
CA ARG A 80 8.32 11.79 -14.95
C ARG A 80 7.90 13.25 -15.04
N ILE A 81 6.60 13.54 -15.06
CA ILE A 81 6.09 14.92 -15.05
C ILE A 81 6.55 15.67 -13.80
N ALA A 82 6.52 15.03 -12.63
CA ALA A 82 7.04 15.63 -11.40
C ALA A 82 8.56 15.90 -11.49
N ALA A 83 9.32 14.96 -12.05
CA ALA A 83 10.74 15.12 -12.27
C ALA A 83 11.07 16.33 -13.16
N ASP A 84 10.36 16.48 -14.27
CA ASP A 84 10.56 17.60 -15.20
C ASP A 84 10.09 18.94 -14.65
N LEU A 85 8.91 18.94 -13.97
CA LEU A 85 8.33 20.17 -13.45
C LEU A 85 9.14 20.77 -12.29
N PHE A 86 9.69 19.92 -11.42
CA PHE A 86 10.42 20.34 -10.22
C PHE A 86 11.95 20.22 -10.36
N GLY A 87 12.46 19.73 -11.50
CA GLY A 87 13.89 19.53 -11.72
C GLY A 87 14.52 18.49 -10.77
N ILE A 88 13.75 17.44 -10.40
CA ILE A 88 14.18 16.38 -9.48
C ILE A 88 14.50 15.09 -10.24
N SER A 89 15.30 14.19 -9.62
CA SER A 89 15.58 12.89 -10.22
C SER A 89 14.37 11.95 -10.16
N ALA A 90 14.39 10.87 -10.98
CA ALA A 90 13.39 9.80 -10.90
C ALA A 90 13.31 9.17 -9.50
N VAL A 91 14.45 8.99 -8.82
CA VAL A 91 14.53 8.52 -7.44
C VAL A 91 13.76 9.45 -6.49
N GLN A 92 13.93 10.76 -6.64
CA GLN A 92 13.19 11.74 -5.85
C GLN A 92 11.69 11.75 -6.19
N ALA A 93 11.31 11.54 -7.44
CA ALA A 93 9.91 11.40 -7.81
C ALA A 93 9.27 10.15 -7.16
N VAL A 94 9.97 9.00 -7.18
CA VAL A 94 9.56 7.77 -6.48
C VAL A 94 9.45 7.97 -4.97
N ARG A 95 10.24 8.87 -4.41
CA ARG A 95 10.19 9.22 -2.98
C ARG A 95 8.97 10.09 -2.62
N TRP A 96 8.61 11.09 -3.42
CA TRP A 96 7.65 12.13 -3.01
C TRP A 96 6.24 11.95 -3.57
N VAL A 97 6.11 11.48 -4.81
CA VAL A 97 4.80 11.29 -5.47
C VAL A 97 3.90 10.33 -4.71
N PRO A 98 4.40 9.20 -4.15
CA PRO A 98 3.60 8.32 -3.29
C PRO A 98 2.96 9.04 -2.11
N ALA A 99 3.74 9.75 -1.31
CA ALA A 99 3.25 10.48 -0.13
C ALA A 99 2.23 11.56 -0.49
N PHE A 100 2.40 12.22 -1.63
CA PHE A 100 1.47 13.22 -2.14
C PHE A 100 0.10 12.59 -2.47
N PHE A 101 0.05 11.54 -3.29
CA PHE A 101 -1.21 10.90 -3.65
C PHE A 101 -1.85 10.15 -2.48
N ALA A 102 -1.06 9.53 -1.61
CA ALA A 102 -1.56 8.95 -0.37
C ALA A 102 -2.25 10.02 0.51
N SER A 103 -1.71 11.24 0.57
CA SER A 103 -2.34 12.36 1.30
C SER A 103 -3.64 12.81 0.62
N LEU A 104 -3.70 12.88 -0.71
CA LEU A 104 -4.93 13.20 -1.45
C LEU A 104 -6.02 12.13 -1.28
N SER A 105 -5.64 10.89 -0.95
CA SER A 105 -6.60 9.82 -0.67
C SER A 105 -7.44 10.11 0.59
N ILE A 106 -6.98 10.96 1.52
CA ILE A 106 -7.73 11.31 2.73
C ILE A 106 -9.01 12.10 2.41
N PRO A 107 -8.96 13.25 1.71
CA PRO A 107 -10.18 13.94 1.32
C PRO A 107 -11.02 13.14 0.32
N ALA A 108 -10.41 12.32 -0.55
CA ALA A 108 -11.16 11.42 -1.43
C ALA A 108 -11.95 10.36 -0.64
N PHE A 109 -11.35 9.81 0.43
CA PHE A 109 -12.05 8.90 1.34
C PHE A 109 -13.21 9.60 2.06
N TYR A 110 -13.05 10.86 2.51
CA TYR A 110 -14.13 11.62 3.13
C TYR A 110 -15.34 11.74 2.19
N LEU A 111 -15.11 12.04 0.90
CA LEU A 111 -16.19 12.11 -0.09
C LEU A 111 -16.95 10.79 -0.21
N LEU A 112 -16.24 9.67 -0.20
CA LEU A 112 -16.84 8.33 -0.23
C LEU A 112 -17.61 8.02 1.05
N ALA A 113 -17.00 8.26 2.22
CA ALA A 113 -17.59 8.01 3.53
C ALA A 113 -18.87 8.86 3.73
N LEU A 114 -18.85 10.11 3.30
CA LEU A 114 -20.01 11.00 3.37
C LEU A 114 -21.21 10.46 2.56
N ARG A 115 -20.94 9.90 1.38
CA ARG A 115 -22.00 9.29 0.54
C ARG A 115 -22.61 8.05 1.18
N LEU A 116 -21.80 7.20 1.81
CA LEU A 116 -22.29 5.96 2.42
C LEU A 116 -22.95 6.17 3.78
N LEU A 117 -22.34 6.99 4.62
CA LEU A 117 -22.81 7.22 6.00
C LEU A 117 -23.87 8.33 6.09
N LYS A 118 -23.95 9.23 5.11
CA LYS A 118 -24.92 10.34 5.03
C LYS A 118 -24.92 11.29 6.23
N ASP A 119 -23.80 11.33 6.96
CA ASP A 119 -23.61 12.18 8.12
C ASP A 119 -22.16 12.66 8.18
N ASN A 120 -21.96 13.99 8.30
CA ASN A 120 -20.63 14.63 8.29
C ASN A 120 -19.77 14.20 9.48
N TYR A 121 -20.37 13.97 10.65
CA TYR A 121 -19.64 13.59 11.84
C TYR A 121 -19.08 12.17 11.76
N TYR A 122 -19.91 11.21 11.33
CA TYR A 122 -19.44 9.86 11.08
C TYR A 122 -18.39 9.81 9.95
N ALA A 123 -18.61 10.55 8.87
CA ALA A 123 -17.67 10.64 7.77
C ALA A 123 -16.32 11.23 8.23
N ALA A 124 -16.32 12.28 9.06
CA ALA A 124 -15.10 12.89 9.59
C ALA A 124 -14.32 11.95 10.52
N ILE A 125 -15.01 11.23 11.43
CA ILE A 125 -14.38 10.24 12.31
C ILE A 125 -13.82 9.07 11.49
N SER A 126 -14.59 8.56 10.52
CA SER A 126 -14.10 7.51 9.61
C SER A 126 -12.85 7.95 8.85
N THR A 127 -12.83 9.22 8.41
CA THR A 127 -11.68 9.80 7.71
C THR A 127 -10.47 9.91 8.63
N LEU A 128 -10.65 10.26 9.88
CA LEU A 128 -9.58 10.28 10.88
C LEU A 128 -9.00 8.87 11.10
N PHE A 129 -9.86 7.86 11.23
CA PHE A 129 -9.41 6.48 11.36
C PHE A 129 -8.67 5.99 10.12
N PHE A 130 -9.18 6.27 8.92
CA PHE A 130 -8.49 5.97 7.67
C PHE A 130 -7.14 6.70 7.57
N ALA A 131 -7.08 7.96 7.98
CA ALA A 131 -5.87 8.77 7.95
C ALA A 131 -4.79 8.27 8.90
N LEU A 132 -5.18 7.72 10.06
CA LEU A 132 -4.27 7.28 11.12
C LEU A 132 -4.16 5.74 11.23
N MET A 133 -4.73 4.98 10.30
CA MET A 133 -4.55 3.54 10.24
C MET A 133 -3.25 3.21 9.49
N PRO A 134 -2.26 2.53 10.12
CA PRO A 134 -1.00 2.17 9.47
C PRO A 134 -1.18 1.46 8.12
N ARG A 135 -2.04 0.46 8.03
CA ARG A 135 -2.33 -0.26 6.76
C ARG A 135 -2.82 0.66 5.63
N ALA A 136 -3.49 1.75 5.94
CA ALA A 136 -3.98 2.70 4.93
C ALA A 136 -2.88 3.66 4.41
N LEU A 137 -1.66 3.57 4.95
CA LEU A 137 -0.53 4.41 4.54
C LEU A 137 0.74 3.61 4.18
N SER A 138 1.01 2.45 4.81
CA SER A 138 2.30 1.74 4.72
C SER A 138 2.79 1.53 3.29
N TRP A 139 2.09 0.70 2.53
CA TRP A 139 2.44 0.36 1.14
C TRP A 139 2.20 1.50 0.15
N PHE A 140 1.50 2.54 0.58
CA PHE A 140 1.19 3.69 -0.25
C PHE A 140 2.25 4.79 -0.19
N VAL A 141 3.13 4.80 0.81
CA VAL A 141 4.24 5.76 0.92
C VAL A 141 5.60 5.15 0.59
N MET A 142 5.70 3.82 0.42
CA MET A 142 6.88 3.13 -0.10
C MET A 142 7.11 3.49 -1.58
N GLY A 143 8.26 3.15 -2.14
CA GLY A 143 8.58 3.45 -3.53
C GLY A 143 7.58 2.86 -4.54
N GLY A 144 7.10 1.62 -4.33
CA GLY A 144 6.01 1.03 -5.10
C GLY A 144 4.68 1.77 -4.99
N GLY A 145 4.53 2.65 -4.01
CA GLY A 145 3.42 3.59 -3.89
C GLY A 145 3.31 4.57 -5.05
N LEU A 146 4.35 4.71 -5.89
CA LEU A 146 4.28 5.51 -7.12
C LEU A 146 3.07 5.14 -7.99
N THR A 147 2.69 3.88 -7.99
CA THR A 147 1.53 3.37 -8.72
C THR A 147 0.32 3.09 -7.81
N ARG A 148 0.56 2.54 -6.61
CA ARG A 148 -0.49 2.17 -5.65
C ARG A 148 -1.27 3.39 -5.14
N SER A 149 -0.58 4.49 -4.81
CA SER A 149 -1.23 5.68 -4.21
C SER A 149 -2.15 6.43 -5.19
N PRO A 150 -1.75 6.73 -6.44
CA PRO A 150 -2.69 7.22 -7.43
C PRO A 150 -3.85 6.24 -7.67
N GLY A 151 -3.57 4.92 -7.69
CA GLY A 151 -4.58 3.88 -7.82
C GLY A 151 -5.64 3.95 -6.72
N GLN A 152 -5.23 4.04 -5.45
CA GLN A 152 -6.15 4.21 -4.32
C GLN A 152 -6.94 5.51 -4.41
N PHE A 153 -6.27 6.62 -4.71
CA PHE A 153 -6.92 7.92 -4.83
C PHE A 153 -8.03 7.90 -5.88
N PHE A 154 -7.72 7.41 -7.09
CA PHE A 154 -8.72 7.34 -8.16
C PHE A 154 -9.79 6.27 -7.91
N MET A 155 -9.48 5.16 -7.25
CA MET A 155 -10.46 4.18 -6.79
C MET A 155 -11.50 4.83 -5.86
N LEU A 156 -11.05 5.59 -4.85
CA LEU A 156 -11.95 6.27 -3.92
C LEU A 156 -12.87 7.27 -4.63
N LEU A 157 -12.32 8.06 -5.56
CA LEU A 157 -13.12 9.00 -6.37
C LEU A 157 -14.11 8.27 -7.29
N THR A 158 -13.70 7.16 -7.90
CA THR A 158 -14.57 6.32 -8.73
C THR A 158 -15.76 5.83 -7.94
N LEU A 159 -15.52 5.22 -6.77
CA LEU A 159 -16.57 4.66 -5.93
C LEU A 159 -17.51 5.75 -5.40
N ALA A 160 -16.97 6.89 -4.94
CA ALA A 160 -17.78 8.03 -4.49
C ALA A 160 -18.70 8.57 -5.62
N THR A 161 -18.17 8.64 -6.84
CA THR A 161 -18.92 9.13 -8.00
C THR A 161 -19.95 8.11 -8.49
N LEU A 162 -19.63 6.81 -8.44
CA LEU A 162 -20.60 5.73 -8.76
C LEU A 162 -21.78 5.73 -7.79
N ILE A 163 -21.54 5.89 -6.48
CA ILE A 163 -22.63 5.96 -5.51
C ILE A 163 -23.54 7.15 -5.83
N ARG A 164 -22.95 8.32 -6.12
CA ARG A 164 -23.73 9.49 -6.54
C ARG A 164 -24.51 9.24 -7.82
N LEU A 165 -23.91 8.56 -8.80
CA LEU A 165 -24.59 8.16 -10.03
C LEU A 165 -25.82 7.28 -9.75
N TYR A 166 -25.71 6.34 -8.83
CA TYR A 166 -26.81 5.44 -8.46
C TYR A 166 -27.92 6.15 -7.67
N GLU A 167 -27.55 7.14 -6.83
CA GLU A 167 -28.51 7.88 -6.01
C GLU A 167 -29.20 9.00 -6.79
N GLU A 168 -28.44 9.78 -7.56
CA GLU A 168 -28.92 11.03 -8.17
C GLU A 168 -29.15 10.91 -9.70
N ASN A 169 -28.67 9.84 -10.33
CA ASN A 169 -28.77 9.56 -11.77
C ASN A 169 -28.27 10.73 -12.66
N ARG A 170 -27.20 11.42 -12.23
CA ARG A 170 -26.60 12.53 -12.99
C ARG A 170 -25.74 11.99 -14.13
N ARG A 171 -26.05 12.34 -15.38
CA ARG A 171 -25.29 11.89 -16.56
C ARG A 171 -23.83 12.32 -16.54
N THR A 172 -23.49 13.46 -15.94
CA THR A 172 -22.10 13.92 -15.78
C THR A 172 -21.26 12.96 -14.93
N ASP A 173 -21.88 12.22 -14.03
CA ASP A 173 -21.19 11.27 -13.17
C ASP A 173 -20.75 10.00 -13.93
N ILE A 174 -21.37 9.69 -15.07
CA ILE A 174 -20.91 8.63 -15.97
C ILE A 174 -19.50 8.97 -16.48
N PHE A 175 -19.30 10.22 -16.92
CA PHE A 175 -17.98 10.67 -17.40
C PHE A 175 -16.95 10.67 -16.27
N TRP A 176 -17.26 11.25 -15.11
CA TRP A 176 -16.31 11.34 -14.01
C TRP A 176 -15.96 9.97 -13.40
N ALA A 177 -16.95 9.08 -13.22
CA ALA A 177 -16.70 7.72 -12.77
C ALA A 177 -15.85 6.93 -13.78
N GLY A 178 -16.12 7.10 -15.09
CA GLY A 178 -15.33 6.49 -16.14
C GLY A 178 -13.91 7.03 -16.20
N LEU A 179 -13.73 8.36 -16.07
CA LEU A 179 -12.42 8.99 -16.04
C LEU A 179 -11.58 8.50 -14.84
N PHE A 180 -12.11 8.60 -13.64
CA PHE A 180 -11.39 8.16 -12.44
C PHE A 180 -11.14 6.65 -12.45
N GLY A 181 -12.12 5.85 -12.92
CA GLY A 181 -11.94 4.40 -13.08
C GLY A 181 -10.85 4.05 -14.08
N GLY A 182 -10.80 4.73 -15.23
CA GLY A 182 -9.73 4.57 -16.21
C GLY A 182 -8.34 4.93 -15.65
N LEU A 183 -8.27 6.04 -14.91
CA LEU A 183 -7.04 6.44 -14.22
C LEU A 183 -6.63 5.44 -13.11
N ALA A 184 -7.58 4.85 -12.39
CA ALA A 184 -7.30 3.78 -11.42
C ALA A 184 -6.71 2.54 -12.10
N VAL A 185 -7.28 2.13 -13.24
CA VAL A 185 -6.78 1.00 -14.07
C VAL A 185 -5.37 1.29 -14.58
N MET A 186 -5.11 2.50 -15.06
CA MET A 186 -3.79 2.92 -15.55
C MET A 186 -2.76 3.13 -14.43
N SER A 187 -3.18 3.15 -13.16
CA SER A 187 -2.29 3.32 -12.01
C SER A 187 -1.75 2.00 -11.49
N HIS A 188 -2.65 1.06 -11.15
CA HIS A 188 -2.23 -0.16 -10.44
C HIS A 188 -3.20 -1.33 -10.69
N PRO A 189 -2.70 -2.56 -10.96
CA PRO A 189 -3.56 -3.71 -11.25
C PRO A 189 -4.54 -4.04 -10.10
N GLU A 190 -4.06 -4.04 -8.85
CA GLU A 190 -4.89 -4.32 -7.67
C GLU A 190 -5.99 -3.25 -7.50
N ALA A 191 -5.66 -1.97 -7.72
CA ALA A 191 -6.64 -0.90 -7.67
C ALA A 191 -7.74 -1.09 -8.74
N ALA A 192 -7.36 -1.53 -9.94
CA ALA A 192 -8.31 -1.85 -11.01
C ALA A 192 -9.28 -2.97 -10.59
N VAL A 193 -8.75 -4.09 -10.08
CA VAL A 193 -9.55 -5.25 -9.66
C VAL A 193 -10.48 -4.89 -8.50
N HIS A 194 -9.96 -4.24 -7.45
CA HIS A 194 -10.78 -3.88 -6.29
C HIS A 194 -11.80 -2.78 -6.60
N THR A 195 -11.50 -1.84 -7.52
CA THR A 195 -12.47 -0.86 -8.02
C THR A 195 -13.62 -1.57 -8.74
N PHE A 196 -13.31 -2.49 -9.64
CA PHE A 196 -14.31 -3.23 -10.42
C PHE A 196 -15.21 -4.08 -9.53
N VAL A 197 -14.64 -4.86 -8.62
CA VAL A 197 -15.40 -5.72 -7.70
C VAL A 197 -16.24 -4.89 -6.74
N SER A 198 -15.69 -3.82 -6.17
CA SER A 198 -16.44 -2.90 -5.31
C SER A 198 -17.57 -2.21 -6.06
N ALA A 199 -17.38 -1.83 -7.33
CA ALA A 199 -18.42 -1.23 -8.15
C ALA A 199 -19.59 -2.19 -8.38
N ILE A 200 -19.31 -3.46 -8.70
CA ILE A 200 -20.36 -4.50 -8.84
C ILE A 200 -21.10 -4.71 -7.52
N PHE A 201 -20.36 -4.82 -6.42
CA PHE A 201 -20.93 -5.00 -5.10
C PHE A 201 -21.85 -3.82 -4.70
N LEU A 202 -21.36 -2.58 -4.87
CA LEU A 202 -22.14 -1.37 -4.57
C LEU A 202 -23.37 -1.24 -5.47
N TRP A 203 -23.27 -1.60 -6.76
CA TRP A 203 -24.43 -1.67 -7.63
C TRP A 203 -25.47 -2.65 -7.11
N PHE A 204 -25.03 -3.84 -6.70
CA PHE A 204 -25.92 -4.87 -6.16
C PHE A 204 -26.57 -4.45 -4.85
N MET A 205 -25.85 -3.75 -3.97
CA MET A 205 -26.36 -3.35 -2.66
C MET A 205 -27.22 -2.08 -2.70
N LEU A 206 -26.88 -1.12 -3.57
CA LEU A 206 -27.50 0.21 -3.55
C LEU A 206 -28.56 0.41 -4.63
N SER A 207 -28.38 -0.17 -5.82
CA SER A 207 -29.30 0.08 -6.93
C SER A 207 -29.31 -1.03 -7.98
N ARG A 208 -30.28 -1.94 -7.87
CA ARG A 208 -30.48 -3.03 -8.86
C ARG A 208 -31.32 -2.61 -10.07
N SER A 209 -31.41 -1.30 -10.35
CA SER A 209 -32.23 -0.79 -11.44
C SER A 209 -31.59 -1.03 -12.82
N ARG A 210 -32.42 -1.18 -13.86
CA ARG A 210 -31.94 -1.29 -15.25
C ARG A 210 -31.15 -0.06 -15.67
N THR A 211 -31.55 1.14 -15.22
CA THR A 211 -30.85 2.39 -15.52
C THR A 211 -29.45 2.41 -14.91
N ALA A 212 -29.31 2.03 -13.62
CA ALA A 212 -28.00 1.95 -12.98
C ALA A 212 -27.09 0.92 -13.67
N PHE A 213 -27.63 -0.20 -14.13
CA PHE A 213 -26.87 -1.19 -14.91
C PHE A 213 -26.34 -0.61 -16.23
N ILE A 214 -27.22 0.04 -17.02
CA ILE A 214 -26.82 0.68 -18.29
C ILE A 214 -25.78 1.77 -18.04
N ASN A 215 -25.97 2.60 -17.02
CA ASN A 215 -25.00 3.63 -16.64
C ASN A 215 -23.64 3.01 -16.26
N SER A 216 -23.65 1.89 -15.52
CA SER A 216 -22.42 1.17 -15.16
C SER A 216 -21.69 0.61 -16.40
N LEU A 217 -22.42 0.10 -17.39
CA LEU A 217 -21.83 -0.31 -18.67
C LEU A 217 -21.20 0.87 -19.41
N ALA A 218 -21.88 2.03 -19.43
CA ALA A 218 -21.33 3.24 -20.03
C ALA A 218 -20.05 3.71 -19.31
N VAL A 219 -20.03 3.66 -17.98
CA VAL A 219 -18.81 3.91 -17.19
C VAL A 219 -17.71 2.92 -17.59
N GLY A 220 -18.01 1.61 -17.66
CA GLY A 220 -17.05 0.60 -18.08
C GLY A 220 -16.46 0.84 -19.48
N MET A 221 -17.27 1.29 -20.43
CA MET A 221 -16.79 1.66 -21.76
C MET A 221 -15.81 2.83 -21.72
N ILE A 222 -16.08 3.86 -20.91
CA ILE A 222 -15.15 5.00 -20.76
C ILE A 222 -13.85 4.53 -20.09
N VAL A 223 -13.92 3.66 -19.07
CA VAL A 223 -12.73 3.07 -18.44
C VAL A 223 -11.87 2.34 -19.46
N LEU A 224 -12.48 1.51 -20.31
CA LEU A 224 -11.76 0.79 -21.37
C LEU A 224 -11.11 1.75 -22.38
N LEU A 225 -11.82 2.80 -22.80
CA LEU A 225 -11.30 3.79 -23.75
C LEU A 225 -10.12 4.58 -23.17
N ILE A 226 -10.21 5.02 -21.91
CA ILE A 226 -9.14 5.78 -21.24
C ILE A 226 -7.90 4.91 -21.01
N SER A 227 -8.07 3.62 -20.67
CA SER A 227 -6.95 2.71 -20.47
C SER A 227 -6.41 2.09 -21.77
N ALA A 228 -7.13 2.25 -22.90
CA ALA A 228 -6.77 1.65 -24.18
C ALA A 228 -5.33 1.96 -24.66
N PRO A 229 -4.81 3.20 -24.54
CA PRO A 229 -3.44 3.48 -24.99
C PRO A 229 -2.39 2.58 -24.36
N TRP A 230 -2.58 2.18 -23.10
CA TRP A 230 -1.68 1.28 -22.39
C TRP A 230 -1.85 -0.18 -22.85
N TRP A 231 -3.03 -0.78 -22.65
CA TRP A 231 -3.18 -2.21 -22.88
C TRP A 231 -3.10 -2.56 -24.38
N VAL A 232 -3.49 -1.65 -25.29
CA VAL A 232 -3.29 -1.85 -26.74
C VAL A 232 -1.80 -1.85 -27.07
N ALA A 233 -1.01 -0.93 -26.53
CA ALA A 233 0.43 -0.89 -26.76
C ALA A 233 1.12 -2.18 -26.22
N VAL A 234 0.77 -2.63 -25.01
CA VAL A 234 1.31 -3.87 -24.44
C VAL A 234 0.95 -5.08 -25.29
N ILE A 235 -0.31 -5.21 -25.73
CA ILE A 235 -0.74 -6.31 -26.60
C ILE A 235 -0.04 -6.23 -27.95
N HIS A 236 0.16 -5.05 -28.51
CA HIS A 236 0.86 -4.86 -29.78
C HIS A 236 2.33 -5.30 -29.69
N TYR A 237 3.02 -4.98 -28.58
CA TYR A 237 4.44 -5.30 -28.42
C TYR A 237 4.72 -6.74 -27.94
N HIS A 238 3.85 -7.29 -27.10
CA HIS A 238 4.13 -8.52 -26.35
C HIS A 238 3.00 -9.54 -26.40
N GLY A 239 1.87 -9.25 -27.07
CA GLY A 239 0.67 -10.06 -26.96
C GLY A 239 0.01 -9.95 -25.58
N VAL A 240 -0.84 -10.91 -25.27
CA VAL A 240 -1.57 -10.97 -23.98
C VAL A 240 -0.76 -11.62 -22.86
N GLU A 241 0.38 -12.21 -23.19
CA GLU A 241 1.18 -13.06 -22.28
C GLU A 241 1.63 -12.34 -21.00
N PRO A 242 2.12 -11.07 -21.02
CA PRO A 242 2.49 -10.39 -19.79
C PRO A 242 1.33 -10.28 -18.80
N PHE A 243 0.12 -9.98 -19.28
CA PHE A 243 -1.06 -9.90 -18.40
C PHE A 243 -1.39 -11.24 -17.75
N LEU A 244 -1.32 -12.34 -18.52
CA LEU A 244 -1.56 -13.70 -18.00
C LEU A 244 -0.49 -14.11 -17.00
N LYS A 245 0.78 -13.79 -17.25
CA LYS A 245 1.88 -14.04 -16.32
C LYS A 245 1.73 -13.23 -15.02
N GLY A 246 1.45 -11.95 -15.11
CA GLY A 246 1.18 -11.10 -13.94
C GLY A 246 0.02 -11.62 -13.08
N LEU A 247 -1.07 -12.05 -13.70
CA LEU A 247 -2.20 -12.66 -12.98
C LEU A 247 -1.85 -14.01 -12.33
N ALA A 248 -0.93 -14.78 -12.90
CA ALA A 248 -0.55 -16.08 -12.38
C ALA A 248 0.33 -16.01 -11.12
N THR A 249 0.95 -14.87 -10.83
CA THR A 249 1.79 -14.66 -9.63
C THR A 249 0.99 -14.47 -8.35
N GLY A 250 -0.33 -14.25 -8.44
CA GLY A 250 -1.22 -14.07 -7.29
C GLY A 250 -1.17 -15.28 -6.35
N GLN A 251 -0.81 -15.06 -5.09
CA GLN A 251 -0.86 -16.13 -4.09
C GLN A 251 -2.31 -16.42 -3.73
N LYS A 252 -2.75 -17.65 -3.97
CA LYS A 252 -4.02 -18.19 -3.46
C LYS A 252 -3.90 -18.50 -1.96
N VAL A 253 -3.53 -17.51 -1.16
CA VAL A 253 -3.49 -17.69 0.28
C VAL A 253 -4.92 -17.65 0.81
N LEU A 254 -5.21 -18.47 1.81
CA LEU A 254 -6.39 -18.38 2.67
C LEU A 254 -6.36 -17.04 3.46
N ALA A 255 -6.29 -15.93 2.72
CA ALA A 255 -6.17 -14.57 3.26
C ALA A 255 -7.34 -14.20 4.18
N VAL A 256 -8.48 -14.92 4.06
CA VAL A 256 -9.61 -14.78 4.98
C VAL A 256 -9.22 -15.03 6.45
N PHE A 257 -8.17 -15.83 6.71
CA PHE A 257 -7.68 -16.03 8.07
C PHE A 257 -7.05 -14.78 8.67
N HIS A 258 -6.55 -13.83 7.87
CA HIS A 258 -6.05 -12.56 8.40
C HIS A 258 -7.13 -11.74 9.10
N LEU A 259 -8.41 -11.93 8.72
CA LEU A 259 -9.53 -11.31 9.42
C LEU A 259 -9.69 -11.79 10.86
N LEU A 260 -9.26 -13.02 11.16
CA LEU A 260 -9.39 -13.61 12.51
C LEU A 260 -8.37 -13.02 13.50
N PHE A 261 -7.24 -12.53 13.00
CA PHE A 261 -6.16 -12.05 13.86
C PHE A 261 -6.14 -10.53 14.08
N PHE A 262 -7.01 -9.78 13.41
CA PHE A 262 -7.10 -8.30 13.53
C PHE A 262 -5.77 -7.53 13.37
N VAL A 263 -4.71 -8.22 12.99
CA VAL A 263 -3.35 -7.66 12.80
C VAL A 263 -3.25 -6.90 11.48
N PHE A 264 -4.26 -7.04 10.62
CA PHE A 264 -4.23 -6.45 9.28
C PHE A 264 -4.28 -4.91 9.26
N THR A 265 -4.59 -4.25 10.39
CA THR A 265 -4.48 -2.79 10.53
C THR A 265 -3.05 -2.29 10.69
N GLU A 266 -2.10 -3.18 11.01
CA GLU A 266 -0.68 -2.88 11.27
C GLU A 266 -0.47 -1.86 12.40
N GLU A 267 -1.42 -1.73 13.31
CA GLU A 267 -1.25 -0.88 14.51
C GLU A 267 -0.16 -1.50 15.42
N PRO A 268 0.93 -0.77 15.75
CA PRO A 268 2.12 -1.37 16.39
C PRO A 268 1.92 -1.78 17.85
N TYR A 269 0.88 -1.27 18.51
CA TYR A 269 0.58 -1.56 19.92
C TYR A 269 -0.78 -2.24 20.08
N ALA A 270 -1.80 -1.50 20.45
CA ALA A 270 -3.16 -2.03 20.56
C ALA A 270 -3.92 -1.77 19.25
N THR A 271 -4.59 -2.80 18.74
CA THR A 271 -5.37 -2.75 17.50
C THR A 271 -6.73 -2.06 17.71
N VAL A 272 -6.68 -0.80 18.15
CA VAL A 272 -7.88 -0.07 18.59
C VAL A 272 -8.87 0.16 17.46
N ILE A 273 -8.37 0.50 16.25
CA ILE A 273 -9.24 0.70 15.08
C ILE A 273 -9.91 -0.63 14.70
N ALA A 274 -9.16 -1.74 14.73
CA ALA A 274 -9.71 -3.06 14.45
C ALA A 274 -10.78 -3.46 15.48
N ILE A 275 -10.53 -3.23 16.77
CA ILE A 275 -11.51 -3.53 17.83
C ILE A 275 -12.78 -2.69 17.66
N LEU A 276 -12.65 -1.38 17.41
CA LEU A 276 -13.80 -0.52 17.13
C LEU A 276 -14.55 -0.96 15.86
N GLY A 277 -13.82 -1.39 14.83
CA GLY A 277 -14.40 -1.95 13.62
C GLY A 277 -15.22 -3.20 13.88
N LEU A 278 -14.72 -4.12 14.74
CA LEU A 278 -15.46 -5.31 15.17
C LEU A 278 -16.76 -4.96 15.88
N ILE A 279 -16.69 -4.01 16.81
CA ILE A 279 -17.86 -3.51 17.51
C ILE A 279 -18.88 -2.97 16.49
N GLY A 280 -18.39 -2.21 15.49
CA GLY A 280 -19.22 -1.69 14.40
C GLY A 280 -19.82 -2.79 13.54
N ILE A 281 -19.05 -3.85 13.21
CA ILE A 281 -19.55 -5.03 12.49
C ILE A 281 -20.69 -5.68 13.29
N ALA A 282 -20.45 -5.98 14.56
CA ALA A 282 -21.46 -6.63 15.41
C ALA A 282 -22.74 -5.77 15.50
N TYR A 283 -22.58 -4.45 15.63
CA TYR A 283 -23.72 -3.52 15.64
C TYR A 283 -24.48 -3.50 14.32
N CYS A 284 -23.78 -3.40 13.17
CA CYS A 284 -24.41 -3.45 11.85
C CYS A 284 -25.13 -4.76 11.60
N LEU A 285 -24.51 -5.92 11.93
CA LEU A 285 -25.13 -7.23 11.80
C LEU A 285 -26.39 -7.37 12.66
N ALA A 286 -26.34 -6.88 13.91
CA ALA A 286 -27.52 -6.86 14.79
C ALA A 286 -28.67 -6.03 14.22
N ARG A 287 -28.34 -4.98 13.44
CA ARG A 287 -29.33 -4.14 12.74
C ARG A 287 -29.69 -4.61 11.34
N ARG A 288 -29.14 -5.75 10.90
CA ARG A 288 -29.30 -6.29 9.54
C ARG A 288 -28.80 -5.34 8.44
N ASP A 289 -27.83 -4.48 8.77
CA ASP A 289 -27.11 -3.62 7.80
C ASP A 289 -25.84 -4.34 7.35
N TYR A 290 -25.92 -4.99 6.20
CA TYR A 290 -24.85 -5.87 5.70
C TYR A 290 -23.88 -5.17 4.77
N LEU A 291 -24.11 -3.90 4.36
CA LEU A 291 -23.32 -3.26 3.32
C LEU A 291 -21.83 -3.17 3.69
N LEU A 292 -21.49 -2.49 4.77
CA LEU A 292 -20.09 -2.33 5.17
C LEU A 292 -19.43 -3.63 5.64
N PRO A 293 -20.10 -4.50 6.46
CA PRO A 293 -19.54 -5.79 6.84
C PRO A 293 -19.20 -6.70 5.66
N LEU A 294 -20.08 -6.81 4.67
CA LEU A 294 -19.82 -7.63 3.48
C LEU A 294 -18.74 -7.01 2.60
N TRP A 295 -18.76 -5.69 2.41
CA TRP A 295 -17.72 -5.02 1.61
C TRP A 295 -16.31 -5.21 2.21
N MET A 296 -16.19 -5.21 3.53
CA MET A 296 -14.92 -5.48 4.20
C MET A 296 -14.35 -6.86 3.89
N VAL A 297 -15.21 -7.86 3.72
CA VAL A 297 -14.80 -9.26 3.53
C VAL A 297 -14.48 -9.57 2.06
N ILE A 298 -15.16 -8.93 1.11
CA ILE A 298 -15.04 -9.21 -0.32
C ILE A 298 -13.58 -9.17 -0.85
N PRO A 299 -12.74 -8.17 -0.52
CA PRO A 299 -11.36 -8.12 -1.00
C PRO A 299 -10.56 -9.39 -0.76
N PHE A 300 -10.79 -10.07 0.38
CA PHE A 300 -10.06 -11.28 0.76
C PHE A 300 -10.41 -12.52 -0.11
N PHE A 301 -11.57 -12.49 -0.78
CA PHE A 301 -11.95 -13.55 -1.72
C PHE A 301 -11.49 -13.27 -3.15
N VAL A 302 -11.18 -12.02 -3.46
CA VAL A 302 -10.84 -11.60 -4.83
C VAL A 302 -9.33 -11.69 -5.05
N GLU A 303 -8.57 -11.02 -4.20
CA GLU A 303 -7.11 -11.01 -4.26
C GLU A 303 -6.57 -10.89 -2.82
N GLY A 304 -6.12 -12.01 -2.25
CA GLY A 304 -5.75 -12.09 -0.84
C GLY A 304 -4.48 -11.33 -0.46
N ARG A 305 -3.55 -11.14 -1.41
CA ARG A 305 -2.25 -10.52 -1.16
C ARG A 305 -2.39 -9.06 -0.71
N SER A 306 -3.24 -8.29 -1.39
CA SER A 306 -3.44 -6.86 -1.11
C SER A 306 -4.74 -6.54 -0.38
N ALA A 307 -5.56 -7.55 -0.09
CA ALA A 307 -6.94 -7.42 0.43
C ALA A 307 -7.08 -6.47 1.63
N ALA A 308 -6.07 -6.44 2.51
CA ALA A 308 -6.10 -5.63 3.72
C ALA A 308 -6.17 -4.11 3.44
N GLY A 309 -5.56 -3.64 2.33
CA GLY A 309 -5.63 -2.24 1.91
C GLY A 309 -7.07 -1.80 1.57
N PRO A 310 -7.73 -2.41 0.58
CA PRO A 310 -9.15 -2.12 0.28
C PRO A 310 -10.10 -2.39 1.45
N ALA A 311 -9.86 -3.41 2.28
CA ALA A 311 -10.68 -3.70 3.45
C ALA A 311 -10.57 -2.61 4.55
N ALA A 312 -9.46 -1.86 4.60
CA ALA A 312 -9.29 -0.73 5.49
C ALA A 312 -10.34 0.38 5.24
N ILE A 313 -10.86 0.49 4.01
CA ILE A 313 -11.86 1.49 3.64
C ILE A 313 -13.18 1.28 4.40
N PRO A 314 -13.91 0.16 4.27
CA PRO A 314 -15.11 -0.09 5.05
C PRO A 314 -14.83 -0.26 6.55
N LEU A 315 -13.64 -0.77 6.94
CA LEU A 315 -13.26 -0.90 8.33
C LEU A 315 -13.22 0.44 9.06
N ALA A 316 -12.64 1.49 8.46
CA ALA A 316 -12.60 2.82 9.05
C ALA A 316 -14.01 3.39 9.30
N MET A 317 -14.97 3.09 8.40
CA MET A 317 -16.38 3.48 8.58
C MET A 317 -17.04 2.65 9.68
N LEU A 318 -16.79 1.35 9.74
CA LEU A 318 -17.28 0.46 10.79
C LEU A 318 -16.73 0.86 12.16
N ALA A 319 -15.46 1.25 12.23
CA ALA A 319 -14.84 1.73 13.48
C ALA A 319 -15.50 3.03 13.98
N ALA A 320 -15.87 3.94 13.07
CA ALA A 320 -16.61 5.14 13.44
C ALA A 320 -18.01 4.82 13.98
N ILE A 321 -18.72 3.88 13.35
CA ILE A 321 -20.01 3.37 13.84
C ILE A 321 -19.84 2.74 15.23
N GLY A 322 -18.84 1.87 15.41
CA GLY A 322 -18.54 1.23 16.69
C GLY A 322 -18.25 2.23 17.81
N LEU A 323 -17.47 3.27 17.51
CA LEU A 323 -17.18 4.33 18.47
C LEU A 323 -18.42 5.13 18.85
N VAL A 324 -19.16 5.62 17.85
CA VAL A 324 -20.25 6.58 18.07
C VAL A 324 -21.52 5.90 18.57
N ASP A 325 -21.97 4.83 17.91
CA ASP A 325 -23.25 4.18 18.21
C ASP A 325 -23.18 3.20 19.38
N VAL A 326 -21.99 2.68 19.69
CA VAL A 326 -21.85 1.71 20.78
C VAL A 326 -21.06 2.28 21.94
N VAL A 327 -19.80 2.69 21.73
CA VAL A 327 -18.93 3.14 22.85
C VAL A 327 -19.44 4.42 23.46
N PHE A 328 -19.70 5.46 22.67
CA PHE A 328 -20.22 6.73 23.20
C PHE A 328 -21.63 6.57 23.79
N ALA A 329 -22.50 5.78 23.16
CA ALA A 329 -23.82 5.48 23.71
C ALA A 329 -23.72 4.79 25.08
N ALA A 330 -22.83 3.80 25.24
CA ALA A 330 -22.59 3.13 26.51
C ALA A 330 -22.05 4.10 27.59
N LEU A 331 -21.10 4.95 27.24
CA LEU A 331 -20.54 5.95 28.15
C LEU A 331 -21.59 6.97 28.62
N SER A 332 -22.49 7.38 27.73
CA SER A 332 -23.59 8.30 28.07
C SER A 332 -24.59 7.71 29.07
N THR A 333 -24.82 6.37 28.96
CA THR A 333 -25.74 5.66 29.90
C THR A 333 -25.14 5.44 31.27
N LEU A 334 -23.83 5.20 31.36
CA LEU A 334 -23.13 5.03 32.65
C LEU A 334 -23.17 6.30 33.51
N ARG A 335 -23.32 7.48 32.89
CA ARG A 335 -23.45 8.78 33.62
C ARG A 335 -24.80 8.97 34.30
N GLY A 336 -25.87 8.25 33.89
CA GLY A 336 -27.20 8.35 34.53
C GLY A 336 -27.24 7.51 35.81
N ARG A 337 -27.72 8.08 36.95
CA ARG A 337 -28.01 7.30 38.15
C ARG A 337 -28.98 6.16 37.80
N GLY A 338 -28.50 4.93 37.74
CA GLY A 338 -29.28 3.75 37.35
C GLY A 338 -28.70 2.97 36.17
N GLY A 339 -27.36 2.96 35.97
CA GLY A 339 -26.67 2.42 34.80
C GLY A 339 -27.05 0.98 34.40
N ALA A 340 -27.21 0.05 35.35
CA ALA A 340 -27.54 -1.34 35.04
C ALA A 340 -28.94 -1.51 34.42
N ALA A 341 -29.97 -0.85 34.96
CA ALA A 341 -31.34 -0.91 34.43
C ALA A 341 -31.46 -0.25 33.04
N LYS A 342 -30.60 0.76 32.75
CA LYS A 342 -30.56 1.39 31.41
C LYS A 342 -29.83 0.56 30.37
N ILE A 343 -28.84 -0.25 30.76
CA ILE A 343 -28.18 -1.20 29.85
C ILE A 343 -29.16 -2.30 29.43
N GLU A 344 -29.94 -2.86 30.39
CA GLU A 344 -31.02 -3.80 30.06
C GLU A 344 -32.09 -3.16 29.15
N ALA A 345 -32.47 -1.91 29.42
CA ALA A 345 -33.42 -1.16 28.58
C ALA A 345 -32.83 -0.83 27.18
N LEU A 346 -31.51 -0.65 27.04
CA LEU A 346 -30.84 -0.47 25.75
C LEU A 346 -30.75 -1.79 24.97
N VAL A 347 -30.45 -2.90 25.64
CA VAL A 347 -30.46 -4.23 25.04
C VAL A 347 -31.89 -4.60 24.61
N GLU A 348 -32.90 -4.29 25.42
CA GLU A 348 -34.29 -4.50 25.07
C GLU A 348 -34.78 -3.52 23.97
N LYS A 349 -34.35 -2.25 23.98
CA LYS A 349 -34.58 -1.32 22.86
C LYS A 349 -33.90 -1.77 21.57
N ALA A 350 -32.68 -2.29 21.63
CA ALA A 350 -32.00 -2.87 20.49
C ALA A 350 -32.78 -4.09 19.96
N ARG A 351 -33.35 -4.90 20.84
CA ARG A 351 -34.16 -6.05 20.50
C ARG A 351 -35.52 -5.64 19.89
N VAL A 352 -36.18 -4.65 20.43
CA VAL A 352 -37.48 -4.13 19.93
C VAL A 352 -37.27 -3.28 18.66
N ALA A 353 -36.12 -2.58 18.48
CA ALA A 353 -35.81 -1.86 17.26
C ALA A 353 -35.50 -2.82 16.08
N THR A 354 -35.12 -4.07 16.34
CA THR A 354 -35.05 -5.14 15.33
C THR A 354 -36.41 -5.51 14.76
N GLU A 355 -37.51 -5.29 15.46
CA GLU A 355 -38.88 -5.57 14.99
C GLU A 355 -39.49 -4.41 14.18
N LYS A 356 -38.98 -3.17 14.29
CA LYS A 356 -39.47 -2.02 13.52
C LYS A 356 -38.32 -1.42 12.71
N ALA A 357 -38.10 -1.98 11.52
CA ALA A 357 -37.15 -1.45 10.53
C ALA A 357 -37.58 -0.04 10.06
N GLY A 358 -37.12 0.96 10.76
CA GLY A 358 -37.13 2.37 10.39
C GLY A 358 -36.10 3.06 11.25
N ARG A 359 -35.22 3.83 10.62
CA ARG A 359 -34.30 4.74 11.34
C ARG A 359 -35.13 5.60 12.28
N SER A 360 -35.35 5.12 13.52
CA SER A 360 -35.94 5.97 14.54
C SER A 360 -34.87 6.96 14.96
N ASP A 361 -35.16 8.25 14.79
CA ASP A 361 -34.44 9.38 15.34
C ASP A 361 -34.21 9.16 16.85
N VAL A 362 -33.09 8.49 17.18
CA VAL A 362 -32.49 8.70 18.49
C VAL A 362 -32.02 10.16 18.42
N GLN A 363 -32.72 11.05 19.09
CA GLN A 363 -32.31 12.45 19.28
C GLN A 363 -30.92 12.42 19.95
N GLN A 364 -29.88 12.27 19.14
CA GLN A 364 -28.51 12.41 19.58
C GLN A 364 -28.32 13.86 19.93
N SER A 365 -27.85 14.12 21.15
CA SER A 365 -27.52 15.46 21.62
C SER A 365 -26.64 16.17 20.57
N ASP A 366 -26.98 17.39 20.23
CA ASP A 366 -26.22 18.24 19.31
C ASP A 366 -24.81 18.59 19.84
N GLN A 367 -24.45 18.09 21.02
CA GLN A 367 -23.20 18.35 21.73
C GLN A 367 -22.61 17.10 22.32
N LEU A 368 -21.30 16.93 22.19
CA LEU A 368 -20.53 15.87 22.86
C LEU A 368 -20.53 16.11 24.38
N SER A 369 -20.78 15.06 25.14
CA SER A 369 -20.57 15.10 26.59
C SER A 369 -19.09 15.24 26.93
N SER A 370 -18.77 15.72 28.13
CA SER A 370 -17.37 15.86 28.58
C SER A 370 -16.62 14.55 28.57
N ILE A 371 -17.29 13.41 28.81
CA ILE A 371 -16.68 12.07 28.80
C ILE A 371 -16.36 11.66 27.36
N GLU A 372 -17.32 11.78 26.44
CA GLU A 372 -17.12 11.46 25.03
C GLU A 372 -15.98 12.28 24.43
N ARG A 373 -15.94 13.58 24.74
CA ARG A 373 -14.85 14.46 24.31
C ARG A 373 -13.50 14.00 24.84
N ASN A 374 -13.40 13.68 26.14
CA ASN A 374 -12.15 13.24 26.74
C ASN A 374 -11.71 11.90 26.16
N VAL A 375 -12.61 10.93 26.01
CA VAL A 375 -12.31 9.64 25.35
C VAL A 375 -11.84 9.85 23.92
N PHE A 376 -12.50 10.74 23.16
CA PHE A 376 -12.08 11.06 21.80
C PHE A 376 -10.67 11.68 21.77
N ILE A 377 -10.36 12.62 22.68
CA ILE A 377 -9.04 13.25 22.76
C ILE A 377 -7.95 12.19 23.09
N TYR A 378 -8.18 11.33 24.09
CA TYR A 378 -7.23 10.27 24.42
C TYR A 378 -7.03 9.28 23.26
N LEU A 379 -8.11 8.90 22.61
CA LEU A 379 -8.06 8.05 21.42
C LEU A 379 -7.26 8.72 20.28
N LEU A 380 -7.51 9.98 20.01
CA LEU A 380 -6.78 10.75 18.99
C LEU A 380 -5.29 10.82 19.31
N LEU A 381 -4.91 11.14 20.53
CA LEU A 381 -3.50 11.20 20.95
C LEU A 381 -2.83 9.82 20.83
N TYR A 382 -3.52 8.76 21.23
CA TYR A 382 -3.05 7.40 21.07
C TYR A 382 -2.82 7.05 19.60
N LEU A 383 -3.78 7.34 18.72
CA LEU A 383 -3.66 7.04 17.28
C LEU A 383 -2.53 7.83 16.62
N ILE A 384 -2.37 9.11 16.98
CA ILE A 384 -1.26 9.95 16.52
C ILE A 384 0.07 9.32 16.92
N PHE A 385 0.23 8.96 18.19
CA PHE A 385 1.45 8.34 18.71
C PHE A 385 1.72 6.99 18.03
N SER A 386 0.72 6.13 17.94
CA SER A 386 0.82 4.81 17.33
C SER A 386 1.22 4.89 15.85
N THR A 387 0.56 5.78 15.09
CA THR A 387 0.86 5.97 13.65
C THR A 387 2.22 6.62 13.43
N TYR A 388 2.61 7.57 14.29
CA TYR A 388 3.94 8.18 14.23
C TYR A 388 5.04 7.14 14.49
N GLN A 389 4.87 6.30 15.52
CA GLN A 389 5.80 5.23 15.85
C GLN A 389 5.93 4.20 14.70
N PHE A 390 4.79 3.85 14.09
CA PHE A 390 4.80 3.01 12.89
C PHE A 390 5.56 3.66 11.75
N GLY A 391 5.30 4.94 11.47
CA GLY A 391 6.00 5.70 10.42
C GLY A 391 7.50 5.83 10.67
N PHE A 392 7.91 5.98 11.94
CA PHE A 392 9.31 5.98 12.34
C PHE A 392 9.97 4.62 12.07
N GLN A 393 9.32 3.52 12.44
CA GLN A 393 9.82 2.19 12.11
C GLN A 393 9.91 1.96 10.60
N LEU A 394 8.88 2.39 9.87
CA LEU A 394 8.83 2.27 8.41
C LEU A 394 9.95 3.05 7.72
N SER A 395 10.35 4.21 8.25
CA SER A 395 11.44 5.02 7.67
C SER A 395 12.79 4.30 7.66
N ASN A 396 12.98 3.30 8.51
CA ASN A 396 14.20 2.50 8.53
C ASN A 396 14.22 1.44 7.39
N ALA A 397 13.09 1.11 6.77
CA ALA A 397 13.03 0.21 5.61
C ALA A 397 13.48 0.96 4.33
N THR A 398 14.71 1.45 4.31
CA THR A 398 15.28 2.25 3.20
C THR A 398 16.66 1.73 2.82
N LEU A 399 17.17 2.16 1.68
CA LEU A 399 18.56 1.90 1.31
C LEU A 399 19.47 2.82 2.12
N TYR A 400 20.38 2.24 2.89
CA TYR A 400 21.27 2.99 3.76
C TYR A 400 22.40 3.73 2.99
N PRO A 401 22.90 4.86 3.51
CA PRO A 401 23.96 5.63 2.85
C PRO A 401 25.21 4.82 2.47
N PRO A 402 25.75 3.90 3.29
CA PRO A 402 26.89 3.07 2.91
C PRO A 402 26.65 2.22 1.67
N ASP A 403 25.45 1.63 1.52
CA ASP A 403 25.10 0.89 0.31
C ASP A 403 24.96 1.83 -0.90
N GLN A 404 24.41 3.04 -0.70
CA GLN A 404 24.34 4.06 -1.77
C GLN A 404 25.73 4.48 -2.25
N GLU A 405 26.67 4.70 -1.33
CA GLU A 405 28.08 5.04 -1.63
C GLU A 405 28.77 3.90 -2.38
N ALA A 406 28.61 2.67 -1.92
CA ALA A 406 29.18 1.49 -2.56
C ALA A 406 28.59 1.27 -3.97
N MET A 407 27.29 1.49 -4.16
CA MET A 407 26.63 1.42 -5.49
C MET A 407 27.11 2.53 -6.43
N ASN A 408 27.36 3.74 -5.90
CA ASN A 408 28.00 4.80 -6.69
C ASN A 408 29.41 4.41 -7.14
N TRP A 409 30.21 3.84 -6.22
CA TRP A 409 31.52 3.32 -6.57
C TRP A 409 31.45 2.27 -7.68
N VAL A 410 30.50 1.31 -7.57
CA VAL A 410 30.26 0.29 -8.63
C VAL A 410 29.99 0.96 -9.97
N ARG A 411 29.11 1.96 -10.01
CA ARG A 411 28.77 2.67 -11.25
C ARG A 411 29.98 3.33 -11.90
N GLU A 412 30.89 3.86 -11.10
CA GLU A 412 32.05 4.63 -11.57
C GLU A 412 33.27 3.76 -11.91
N ASN A 413 33.42 2.61 -11.24
CA ASN A 413 34.66 1.83 -11.26
C ASN A 413 34.54 0.44 -11.89
N THR A 414 33.36 0.03 -12.39
CA THR A 414 33.17 -1.29 -13.03
C THR A 414 32.64 -1.16 -14.46
N PRO A 415 32.92 -2.14 -15.35
CA PRO A 415 32.35 -2.16 -16.69
C PRO A 415 30.82 -2.13 -16.71
N ALA A 416 30.21 -1.53 -17.75
CA ALA A 416 28.75 -1.41 -17.86
C ALA A 416 28.05 -2.77 -17.94
N GLU A 417 28.71 -3.77 -18.53
CA GLU A 417 28.22 -5.13 -18.73
C GLU A 417 28.53 -6.06 -17.55
N ALA A 418 29.15 -5.55 -16.48
CA ALA A 418 29.51 -6.35 -15.32
C ALA A 418 28.28 -6.94 -14.63
N ARG A 419 28.38 -8.21 -14.27
CA ARG A 419 27.34 -8.97 -13.59
C ARG A 419 27.70 -9.16 -12.12
N PHE A 420 26.77 -8.85 -11.27
CA PHE A 420 26.96 -8.89 -9.84
C PHE A 420 26.15 -10.00 -9.18
N LEU A 421 26.77 -10.66 -8.23
CA LEU A 421 26.10 -11.46 -7.22
C LEU A 421 25.94 -10.60 -5.97
N VAL A 422 24.72 -10.13 -5.70
CA VAL A 422 24.43 -9.25 -4.56
C VAL A 422 23.95 -10.09 -3.39
N LEU A 423 24.67 -10.03 -2.28
CA LEU A 423 24.43 -10.80 -1.07
C LEU A 423 24.10 -9.88 0.09
N THR A 424 22.95 -10.10 0.70
CA THR A 424 22.44 -9.37 1.89
C THR A 424 22.14 -10.30 3.05
N GLY A 425 22.10 -11.62 2.78
CA GLY A 425 21.75 -12.65 3.75
C GLY A 425 20.25 -12.67 4.12
N THR A 426 19.40 -11.98 3.37
CA THR A 426 17.95 -12.04 3.58
C THR A 426 17.27 -12.90 2.53
N THR A 427 16.32 -13.73 2.97
CA THR A 427 15.42 -14.49 2.10
C THR A 427 14.10 -13.77 1.85
N SER A 428 13.88 -12.62 2.51
CA SER A 428 12.68 -11.79 2.33
C SER A 428 12.87 -10.79 1.20
N VAL A 429 12.96 -11.29 -0.02
CA VAL A 429 13.29 -10.49 -1.23
C VAL A 429 12.35 -9.30 -1.50
N SER A 430 11.11 -9.34 -1.02
CA SER A 430 10.17 -8.22 -1.13
C SER A 430 10.48 -7.06 -0.18
N CYS A 431 11.41 -7.27 0.76
CA CYS A 431 11.83 -6.30 1.76
C CYS A 431 13.32 -5.96 1.67
N ASP A 432 13.97 -6.39 0.61
CA ASP A 432 15.39 -6.18 0.37
C ASP A 432 15.60 -4.97 -0.55
N SER A 433 15.77 -3.80 0.05
CA SER A 433 16.04 -2.56 -0.68
C SER A 433 17.38 -2.60 -1.42
N VAL A 434 18.40 -3.32 -0.91
CA VAL A 434 19.71 -3.43 -1.56
C VAL A 434 19.59 -4.16 -2.89
N LEU A 435 18.95 -5.34 -2.89
CA LEU A 435 18.74 -6.13 -4.13
C LEU A 435 17.92 -5.35 -5.17
N GLU A 436 16.89 -4.64 -4.74
CA GLU A 436 16.02 -3.92 -5.67
C GLU A 436 16.67 -2.66 -6.23
N TRP A 437 17.37 -1.87 -5.38
CA TRP A 437 17.97 -0.62 -5.81
C TRP A 437 19.32 -0.80 -6.52
N PHE A 438 19.98 -1.94 -6.35
CA PHE A 438 21.29 -2.20 -6.97
C PHE A 438 21.28 -1.97 -8.48
N PRO A 439 20.42 -2.63 -9.29
CA PRO A 439 20.41 -2.38 -10.74
C PRO A 439 20.05 -0.95 -11.11
N ALA A 440 19.15 -0.32 -10.33
CA ALA A 440 18.69 1.03 -10.60
C ALA A 440 19.77 2.10 -10.39
N LEU A 441 20.61 1.96 -9.35
CA LEU A 441 21.64 2.94 -9.01
C LEU A 441 22.96 2.68 -9.72
N THR A 442 23.28 1.41 -9.96
CA THR A 442 24.56 1.04 -10.60
C THR A 442 24.48 0.99 -12.12
N GLY A 443 23.31 0.70 -12.68
CA GLY A 443 23.14 0.34 -14.08
C GLY A 443 23.83 -0.98 -14.43
N ARG A 444 24.08 -1.88 -13.47
CA ARG A 444 24.71 -3.19 -13.65
C ARG A 444 23.69 -4.30 -13.44
N GLN A 445 23.96 -5.46 -14.02
CA GLN A 445 23.10 -6.61 -13.82
C GLN A 445 23.32 -7.25 -12.44
N SER A 446 22.23 -7.49 -11.71
CA SER A 446 22.19 -8.32 -10.50
C SER A 446 21.48 -9.62 -10.79
N LEU A 447 22.16 -10.77 -10.54
CA LEU A 447 21.68 -12.08 -10.99
C LEU A 447 20.41 -12.56 -10.29
N TYR A 448 20.24 -12.23 -9.02
CA TYR A 448 19.13 -12.71 -8.18
C TYR A 448 18.17 -11.63 -7.72
N THR A 449 18.17 -10.49 -8.39
CA THR A 449 17.13 -9.49 -8.21
C THR A 449 15.83 -9.97 -8.85
N VAL A 450 14.77 -10.05 -8.06
CA VAL A 450 13.49 -10.68 -8.46
C VAL A 450 12.47 -9.68 -9.04
N GLN A 451 12.67 -8.39 -8.81
CA GLN A 451 11.73 -7.35 -9.25
C GLN A 451 11.57 -7.35 -10.77
N GLY A 452 10.33 -7.37 -11.21
CA GLY A 452 9.97 -7.42 -12.63
C GLY A 452 9.99 -8.81 -13.26
N THR A 453 10.60 -9.82 -12.60
CA THR A 453 10.65 -11.19 -13.16
C THR A 453 9.29 -11.89 -13.12
N GLU A 454 8.32 -11.38 -12.36
CA GLU A 454 6.93 -11.85 -12.43
C GLU A 454 6.33 -11.76 -13.82
N TRP A 455 6.74 -10.78 -14.62
CA TRP A 455 6.31 -10.61 -16.02
C TRP A 455 6.97 -11.61 -16.97
N ILE A 456 8.07 -12.25 -16.54
CA ILE A 456 8.83 -13.23 -17.29
C ILE A 456 8.45 -14.64 -16.84
N GLU A 457 8.48 -14.89 -15.53
CA GLU A 457 8.35 -16.23 -14.93
C GLU A 457 6.89 -16.67 -14.75
N GLY A 458 5.95 -15.72 -14.56
CA GLY A 458 4.55 -16.04 -14.41
C GLY A 458 4.28 -17.03 -13.28
N ALA A 459 3.70 -18.19 -13.58
CA ALA A 459 3.40 -19.23 -12.59
C ALA A 459 4.63 -19.79 -11.87
N ASN A 460 5.82 -19.69 -12.48
CA ASN A 460 7.09 -20.16 -11.91
C ASN A 460 7.73 -19.13 -10.98
N PHE A 461 7.21 -17.91 -10.89
CA PHE A 461 7.78 -16.81 -10.11
C PHE A 461 8.10 -17.21 -8.67
N ASN A 462 7.19 -17.87 -7.97
CA ASN A 462 7.42 -18.31 -6.59
C ASN A 462 8.55 -19.35 -6.47
N SER A 463 8.73 -20.20 -7.48
CA SER A 463 9.83 -21.17 -7.53
C SER A 463 11.15 -20.46 -7.81
N TYR A 464 11.14 -19.46 -8.70
CA TYR A 464 12.29 -18.60 -8.97
C TYR A 464 12.73 -17.85 -7.71
N VAL A 465 11.80 -17.21 -7.00
CA VAL A 465 12.09 -16.55 -5.71
C VAL A 465 12.74 -17.50 -4.71
N LYS A 466 12.23 -18.72 -4.56
CA LYS A 466 12.82 -19.72 -3.65
C LYS A 466 14.22 -20.17 -4.08
N SER A 467 14.54 -20.14 -5.38
CA SER A 467 15.88 -20.50 -5.87
C SER A 467 16.95 -19.47 -5.48
N THR A 468 16.55 -18.25 -5.07
CA THR A 468 17.49 -17.23 -4.59
C THR A 468 17.94 -17.48 -3.13
N TYR A 469 17.17 -18.25 -2.35
CA TYR A 469 17.42 -18.44 -0.92
C TYR A 469 18.77 -19.10 -0.61
N PRO A 470 19.16 -20.22 -1.25
CA PRO A 470 20.45 -20.85 -0.96
C PRO A 470 21.64 -19.91 -1.20
N VAL A 471 21.53 -19.00 -2.17
CA VAL A 471 22.58 -18.01 -2.46
C VAL A 471 22.70 -16.99 -1.33
N GLN A 472 21.57 -16.48 -0.82
CA GLN A 472 21.57 -15.54 0.29
C GLN A 472 22.01 -16.18 1.63
N GLU A 473 21.64 -17.43 1.83
CA GLU A 473 22.02 -18.22 3.03
C GLU A 473 23.54 -18.50 3.10
N CYS A 474 24.24 -18.41 1.98
CA CYS A 474 25.70 -18.58 1.92
C CYS A 474 26.45 -17.62 2.85
N LEU A 475 25.96 -16.43 3.10
CA LEU A 475 26.61 -15.49 4.04
C LEU A 475 26.70 -16.04 5.47
N SER A 476 25.86 -17.00 5.82
CA SER A 476 25.87 -17.67 7.13
C SER A 476 26.71 -18.95 7.15
N SER A 477 27.35 -19.31 6.02
CA SER A 477 28.17 -20.52 5.89
C SER A 477 29.57 -20.33 6.46
N ALA A 478 30.25 -21.45 6.73
CA ALA A 478 31.61 -21.43 7.25
C ALA A 478 32.65 -21.04 6.18
N ASP A 479 32.34 -21.20 4.90
CA ASP A 479 33.21 -20.89 3.79
C ASP A 479 32.42 -20.46 2.53
N ASN A 480 33.13 -20.05 1.48
CA ASN A 480 32.56 -19.60 0.21
C ASN A 480 32.22 -20.74 -0.76
N SER A 481 32.46 -22.00 -0.42
CA SER A 481 32.18 -23.15 -1.31
C SER A 481 30.69 -23.31 -1.58
N CYS A 482 29.83 -22.82 -0.69
CA CYS A 482 28.39 -22.77 -0.89
C CYS A 482 28.00 -21.95 -2.14
N LEU A 483 28.74 -20.88 -2.50
CA LEU A 483 28.49 -20.11 -3.72
C LEU A 483 28.73 -20.95 -4.96
N ASP A 484 29.81 -21.73 -4.99
CA ASP A 484 30.14 -22.61 -6.13
C ASP A 484 29.11 -23.72 -6.33
N MET A 485 28.44 -24.14 -5.24
CA MET A 485 27.33 -25.10 -5.33
C MET A 485 26.04 -24.44 -5.82
N ALA A 486 25.81 -23.18 -5.47
CA ALA A 486 24.57 -22.47 -5.78
C ALA A 486 24.62 -21.76 -7.15
N VAL A 487 25.81 -21.23 -7.57
CA VAL A 487 25.98 -20.40 -8.75
C VAL A 487 27.31 -20.71 -9.43
N SER A 488 27.30 -20.96 -10.74
CA SER A 488 28.55 -21.11 -11.48
C SER A 488 29.35 -19.80 -11.47
N ARG A 489 30.66 -19.86 -11.17
CA ARG A 489 31.59 -18.73 -11.22
C ARG A 489 31.60 -18.00 -12.56
N SER A 490 31.24 -18.65 -13.66
CA SER A 490 31.16 -18.03 -14.99
C SER A 490 29.98 -17.08 -15.17
N GLN A 491 29.02 -17.07 -14.27
CA GLN A 491 27.79 -16.27 -14.38
C GLN A 491 27.95 -14.86 -13.82
N TYR A 492 28.92 -14.58 -12.94
CA TYR A 492 29.16 -13.27 -12.33
C TYR A 492 30.63 -12.87 -12.42
N ASP A 493 30.87 -11.58 -12.33
CA ASP A 493 32.17 -10.94 -12.40
C ASP A 493 32.56 -10.35 -11.04
N TYR A 494 31.57 -9.99 -10.21
CA TYR A 494 31.74 -9.40 -8.87
C TYR A 494 30.77 -10.01 -7.85
N VAL A 495 31.21 -10.03 -6.59
CA VAL A 495 30.36 -10.34 -5.43
C VAL A 495 30.25 -9.10 -4.56
N TYR A 496 29.03 -8.58 -4.40
CA TYR A 496 28.70 -7.46 -3.51
C TYR A 496 28.11 -8.03 -2.23
N VAL A 497 28.67 -7.68 -1.09
CA VAL A 497 28.18 -8.12 0.22
C VAL A 497 27.81 -6.89 1.06
N SER A 498 26.52 -6.75 1.37
CA SER A 498 26.05 -5.79 2.38
C SER A 498 26.06 -6.47 3.76
N LYS A 499 26.71 -5.83 4.73
CA LYS A 499 26.82 -6.33 6.10
C LYS A 499 25.66 -5.85 6.98
N ILE A 500 24.73 -5.05 6.44
CA ILE A 500 23.57 -4.55 7.16
C ILE A 500 22.41 -5.52 6.97
N LEU A 501 21.93 -6.11 8.08
CA LEU A 501 20.77 -7.00 8.02
C LEU A 501 19.47 -6.23 7.97
N HIS A 502 18.72 -6.40 6.88
CA HIS A 502 17.33 -5.99 6.79
C HIS A 502 16.42 -7.11 7.30
N SER A 503 15.43 -6.78 8.15
CA SER A 503 14.58 -7.78 8.78
C SER A 503 13.61 -8.47 7.84
N ASN A 504 13.15 -9.66 8.23
CA ASN A 504 12.25 -10.51 7.45
C ASN A 504 10.82 -9.94 7.23
N ASN A 505 10.45 -8.84 7.89
CA ASN A 505 9.09 -8.28 7.86
C ASN A 505 9.04 -6.86 7.31
N CYS A 506 9.97 -6.44 6.46
CA CYS A 506 10.13 -5.05 6.01
C CYS A 506 10.26 -4.03 7.17
N MET A 507 10.48 -4.52 8.37
CA MET A 507 10.81 -3.74 9.56
C MET A 507 12.27 -4.05 9.90
N PRO A 508 13.22 -3.16 9.62
CA PRO A 508 14.63 -3.45 9.85
C PRO A 508 14.91 -3.60 11.34
N LEU A 509 15.65 -4.65 11.64
CA LEU A 509 16.43 -4.71 12.86
C LEU A 509 17.81 -4.21 12.46
N ASP A 510 18.30 -3.09 13.03
CA ASP A 510 19.66 -2.58 12.84
C ASP A 510 20.68 -3.55 13.46
N ILE A 511 20.82 -4.72 12.83
CA ILE A 511 21.82 -5.72 13.23
C ILE A 511 22.89 -5.72 12.16
N GLN A 512 24.01 -5.11 12.46
CA GLN A 512 25.22 -5.27 11.68
C GLN A 512 25.71 -6.71 11.83
N ARG A 513 25.84 -7.42 10.70
CA ARG A 513 26.43 -8.76 10.66
C ARG A 513 27.83 -8.67 10.09
N THR A 514 28.76 -9.32 10.69
CA THR A 514 30.17 -9.29 10.26
C THR A 514 30.51 -10.39 9.25
N PHE A 515 29.72 -11.48 9.16
CA PHE A 515 29.97 -12.65 8.31
C PHE A 515 31.46 -13.10 8.32
N PRO A 516 32.13 -13.25 9.49
CA PRO A 516 33.57 -13.32 9.56
C PRO A 516 34.12 -14.51 8.80
N TYR A 517 33.53 -15.69 8.94
CA TYR A 517 33.99 -16.91 8.28
C TYR A 517 33.87 -16.86 6.77
N PHE A 518 32.71 -16.41 6.26
CA PHE A 518 32.49 -16.26 4.83
C PHE A 518 33.45 -15.25 4.21
N LEU A 519 33.62 -14.07 4.83
CA LEU A 519 34.50 -13.02 4.31
C LEU A 519 35.99 -13.40 4.40
N GLU A 520 36.39 -14.13 5.44
CA GLU A 520 37.76 -14.66 5.57
C GLU A 520 38.01 -15.70 4.47
N SER A 521 37.07 -16.61 4.22
CA SER A 521 37.16 -17.58 3.14
C SER A 521 37.23 -16.91 1.76
N MET A 522 36.44 -15.86 1.50
CA MET A 522 36.50 -15.09 0.25
C MET A 522 37.85 -14.42 0.04
N ARG A 523 38.46 -13.87 1.10
CA ARG A 523 39.80 -13.24 1.04
C ARG A 523 40.92 -14.26 0.85
N ALA A 524 40.73 -15.50 1.31
CA ALA A 524 41.69 -16.59 1.15
C ALA A 524 41.61 -17.24 -0.25
N ASP A 525 40.51 -17.06 -0.97
CA ASP A 525 40.32 -17.59 -2.31
C ASP A 525 41.06 -16.73 -3.34
N SER A 526 42.11 -17.29 -3.95
CA SER A 526 42.95 -16.59 -4.96
C SER A 526 42.19 -16.22 -6.24
N GLY A 527 40.95 -16.65 -6.41
CA GLY A 527 40.10 -16.26 -7.53
C GLY A 527 39.38 -14.93 -7.33
N PHE A 528 39.55 -14.25 -6.17
CA PHE A 528 38.87 -13.00 -5.84
C PHE A 528 39.81 -12.00 -5.19
N ASP A 529 39.64 -10.72 -5.53
CA ASP A 529 40.29 -9.60 -4.87
C ASP A 529 39.23 -8.66 -4.27
N ALA A 530 39.46 -8.17 -3.05
CA ALA A 530 38.64 -7.12 -2.46
C ALA A 530 38.93 -5.79 -3.18
N VAL A 531 38.03 -5.36 -4.05
CA VAL A 531 38.17 -4.13 -4.88
C VAL A 531 37.57 -2.90 -4.22
N TYR A 532 36.65 -3.09 -3.27
CA TYR A 532 36.06 -2.03 -2.43
C TYR A 532 35.77 -2.60 -1.05
N GLU A 533 36.06 -1.83 -0.02
CA GLU A 533 35.74 -2.21 1.37
C GLU A 533 35.45 -0.99 2.23
N SER A 534 34.33 -1.07 2.96
CA SER A 534 33.95 -0.17 4.05
C SER A 534 33.51 -0.99 5.26
N ASP A 535 33.15 -0.32 6.35
CA ASP A 535 32.63 -1.00 7.54
C ASP A 535 31.37 -1.82 7.25
N ASP A 536 30.53 -1.35 6.32
CA ASP A 536 29.20 -1.90 6.04
C ASP A 536 29.11 -2.67 4.72
N VAL A 537 30.01 -2.49 3.78
CA VAL A 537 29.97 -3.11 2.44
C VAL A 537 31.37 -3.58 2.03
N ILE A 538 31.42 -4.75 1.39
CA ILE A 538 32.62 -5.24 0.70
C ILE A 538 32.26 -5.74 -0.70
N ILE A 539 33.13 -5.48 -1.67
CA ILE A 539 32.96 -5.93 -3.04
C ILE A 539 34.21 -6.71 -3.44
N PHE A 540 34.01 -7.93 -3.90
CA PHE A 540 35.07 -8.76 -4.46
C PHE A 540 34.97 -8.76 -5.99
N GLY A 541 36.08 -8.48 -6.67
CA GLY A 541 36.22 -8.68 -8.10
C GLY A 541 36.84 -10.05 -8.38
N LYS A 542 36.35 -10.74 -9.39
CA LYS A 542 36.92 -12.00 -9.84
C LYS A 542 38.20 -11.72 -10.64
N GLN A 543 39.26 -12.52 -10.41
CA GLN A 543 40.53 -12.47 -11.17
C GLN A 543 40.39 -13.10 -12.56
#